data_ffb7368e3000ab91318145fa45d64e87
#
_entry.id   ffb7368e3000ab91318145fa45d64e87
#
_cell.length_a   1.000
_cell.length_b   1.000
_cell.length_c   1.000
_cell.angle_alpha   90.00
_cell.angle_beta   90.00
_cell.angle_gamma   90.00
#
_symmetry.space_group_name_H-M   'P 1'
#
loop_
_entity.id
_entity.type
_entity.pdbx_description
1 polymer ?
#
loop_
_entity_poly.entity_id
_entity_poly.type
_entity_poly.pdbx_seq_one_letter_code
_entity_poly.pdbx_strand_id
1 'polypeptide(L)'
;LDQAFVDGNWLKQFYGDDSGQLPAYPLGDRWVSRAANGRVYVDSLEVSPCRGALVGALESEHLILAACAEELLLISTSGELVESVSAGTGLPTPLQALGEIDGAIVLQVQGEWRSADIDRMVFSEAAPAGTRVSQQVSAPLPALIREAIPLPDQWLTWERVLLDAHSGRLFGRIGVLWVDLVALFLCVLAVSGTAMWGLRRLRNVSTRTTAADAND
;
A
#
# COMPACT_ATOMS: atom_id res chain seq x y z
N LEU A 1 11.31 16.13 15.78
CA LEU A 1 9.84 16.15 15.96
C LEU A 1 9.48 14.79 16.52
N ASP A 2 9.16 14.72 17.82
CA ASP A 2 8.68 13.53 18.46
C ASP A 2 7.35 13.14 17.78
N GLN A 3 7.35 12.00 17.07
CA GLN A 3 6.13 11.45 16.49
C GLN A 3 5.29 10.90 17.66
N ALA A 4 4.23 11.63 18.02
CA ALA A 4 3.28 11.15 19.01
C ALA A 4 2.47 9.99 18.42
N PHE A 5 2.60 8.80 19.00
CA PHE A 5 1.83 7.61 18.63
C PHE A 5 0.43 7.64 19.26
N VAL A 6 -0.51 6.98 18.61
CA VAL A 6 -1.90 6.94 19.04
C VAL A 6 -2.13 5.72 19.95
N ASP A 7 -2.45 5.95 21.21
CA ASP A 7 -2.72 4.89 22.19
C ASP A 7 -4.19 4.41 22.21
N GLY A 8 -5.06 5.00 21.40
CA GLY A 8 -6.50 4.74 21.43
C GLY A 8 -6.95 3.48 20.68
N ASN A 9 -7.42 2.45 21.39
CA ASN A 9 -7.97 1.21 20.80
C ASN A 9 -9.14 1.45 19.82
N TRP A 10 -9.93 2.50 19.99
CA TRP A 10 -11.07 2.80 19.13
C TRP A 10 -10.64 3.27 17.73
N LEU A 11 -9.52 4.00 17.62
CA LEU A 11 -8.96 4.42 16.33
C LEU A 11 -8.38 3.23 15.55
N LYS A 12 -7.80 2.25 16.24
CA LYS A 12 -7.26 1.04 15.63
C LYS A 12 -8.33 0.24 14.89
N GLN A 13 -9.58 0.28 15.39
CA GLN A 13 -10.73 -0.40 14.76
C GLN A 13 -11.07 0.15 13.36
N PHE A 14 -10.80 1.43 13.08
CA PHE A 14 -11.01 2.04 11.75
C PHE A 14 -9.93 1.67 10.73
N TYR A 15 -8.74 1.31 11.21
CA TYR A 15 -7.61 0.93 10.36
C TYR A 15 -7.51 -0.58 10.11
N GLY A 16 -8.46 -1.35 10.60
CA GLY A 16 -8.52 -2.81 10.49
C GLY A 16 -7.82 -3.49 11.67
N ASP A 17 -8.53 -4.44 12.24
CA ASP A 17 -8.01 -5.29 13.32
C ASP A 17 -7.16 -6.41 12.71
N ASP A 18 -6.00 -6.06 12.18
CA ASP A 18 -4.92 -7.04 11.96
C ASP A 18 -4.29 -7.35 13.32
N SER A 19 -5.13 -7.91 14.19
CA SER A 19 -4.76 -8.31 15.54
C SER A 19 -3.66 -9.35 15.54
N GLY A 20 -2.43 -8.89 15.50
CA GLY A 20 -1.31 -9.63 16.03
C GLY A 20 -0.76 -10.82 15.26
N GLN A 21 -1.35 -11.24 14.16
CA GLN A 21 -0.80 -12.27 13.29
C GLN A 21 -0.23 -11.64 12.02
N LEU A 22 1.05 -11.33 12.06
CA LEU A 22 1.76 -10.93 10.85
C LEU A 22 1.83 -12.12 9.90
N PRO A 23 1.48 -11.97 8.60
CA PRO A 23 1.72 -13.01 7.63
C PRO A 23 3.22 -13.29 7.60
N ALA A 24 3.60 -14.51 7.92
CA ALA A 24 4.98 -14.93 8.03
C ALA A 24 5.19 -16.29 7.37
N TYR A 25 6.31 -16.42 6.69
CA TYR A 25 6.71 -17.63 5.97
C TYR A 25 8.07 -18.09 6.48
N PRO A 26 8.17 -19.31 7.01
CA PRO A 26 9.45 -19.87 7.44
C PRO A 26 10.26 -20.33 6.24
N LEU A 27 11.53 -19.99 6.22
CA LEU A 27 12.53 -20.42 5.23
C LEU A 27 13.72 -21.04 5.97
N GLY A 28 13.63 -22.33 6.30
CA GLY A 28 14.62 -22.97 7.16
C GLY A 28 14.70 -22.29 8.53
N ASP A 29 15.86 -21.67 8.81
CA ASP A 29 16.11 -20.95 10.06
C ASP A 29 15.70 -19.46 10.01
N ARG A 30 15.18 -19.00 8.88
CA ARG A 30 14.80 -17.60 8.63
C ARG A 30 13.32 -17.43 8.50
N TRP A 31 12.90 -16.17 8.59
CA TRP A 31 11.51 -15.78 8.45
C TRP A 31 11.35 -14.61 7.49
N VAL A 32 10.43 -14.72 6.56
CA VAL A 32 9.96 -13.60 5.76
C VAL A 32 8.59 -13.21 6.27
N SER A 33 8.44 -11.97 6.66
CA SER A 33 7.18 -11.43 7.20
C SER A 33 6.85 -10.09 6.60
N ARG A 34 5.56 -9.74 6.62
CA ARG A 34 5.08 -8.41 6.24
C ARG A 34 4.48 -7.74 7.47
N ALA A 35 5.05 -6.62 7.85
CA ALA A 35 4.54 -5.83 8.96
C ALA A 35 3.30 -5.01 8.58
N ALA A 36 2.60 -4.49 9.57
CA ALA A 36 1.42 -3.65 9.38
C ALA A 36 1.69 -2.34 8.61
N ASN A 37 2.94 -1.85 8.64
CA ASN A 37 3.39 -0.71 7.85
C ASN A 37 3.50 -1.02 6.34
N GLY A 38 3.19 -2.25 5.93
CA GLY A 38 3.24 -2.70 4.54
C GLY A 38 4.63 -3.08 4.04
N ARG A 39 5.64 -3.17 4.91
CA ARG A 39 7.01 -3.52 4.54
C ARG A 39 7.32 -4.98 4.81
N VAL A 40 8.16 -5.55 3.97
CA VAL A 40 8.69 -6.91 4.12
C VAL A 40 9.96 -6.87 4.97
N TYR A 41 10.05 -7.84 5.83
CA TYR A 41 11.20 -8.09 6.70
C TYR A 41 11.71 -9.51 6.45
N VAL A 42 13.03 -9.64 6.39
CA VAL A 42 13.73 -10.93 6.50
C VAL A 42 14.34 -10.96 7.89
N ASP A 43 13.83 -11.87 8.72
CA ASP A 43 14.08 -11.87 10.17
C ASP A 43 13.74 -10.49 10.78
N SER A 44 14.74 -9.76 11.28
CA SER A 44 14.60 -8.42 11.85
C SER A 44 14.99 -7.29 10.88
N LEU A 45 15.47 -7.62 9.68
CA LEU A 45 15.93 -6.63 8.71
C LEU A 45 14.78 -6.19 7.82
N GLU A 46 14.56 -4.88 7.78
CA GLU A 46 13.62 -4.26 6.85
C GLU A 46 14.21 -4.28 5.44
N VAL A 47 13.43 -4.79 4.48
CA VAL A 47 13.89 -4.94 3.09
C VAL A 47 13.28 -3.89 2.18
N SER A 48 11.94 -3.94 2.00
CA SER A 48 11.25 -3.12 1.00
C SER A 48 9.76 -2.99 1.34
N PRO A 49 9.07 -1.95 0.85
CA PRO A 49 7.62 -1.99 0.79
C PRO A 49 7.13 -3.19 -0.03
N CYS A 50 5.97 -3.74 0.33
CA CYS A 50 5.28 -4.82 -0.37
C CYS A 50 3.97 -4.31 -0.93
N ARG A 51 3.83 -4.31 -2.24
CA ARG A 51 2.59 -3.89 -2.90
C ARG A 51 1.54 -4.99 -2.80
N GLY A 52 0.53 -4.73 -2.00
CA GLY A 52 -0.52 -5.69 -1.65
C GLY A 52 -0.13 -6.62 -0.49
N ALA A 53 -0.79 -7.76 -0.39
CA ALA A 53 -0.53 -8.75 0.64
C ALA A 53 0.72 -9.57 0.31
N LEU A 54 1.47 -9.99 1.32
CA LEU A 54 2.50 -11.02 1.17
C LEU A 54 1.78 -12.37 1.03
N VAL A 55 1.97 -13.04 -0.10
CA VAL A 55 1.26 -14.28 -0.47
C VAL A 55 2.15 -15.52 -0.50
N GLY A 56 3.47 -15.34 -0.32
CA GLY A 56 4.41 -16.46 -0.25
C GLY A 56 5.84 -15.99 -0.10
N ALA A 57 6.70 -16.87 0.39
CA ALA A 57 8.14 -16.71 0.35
C ALA A 57 8.81 -18.06 0.10
N LEU A 58 9.91 -18.08 -0.65
CA LEU A 58 10.74 -19.22 -0.95
C LEU A 58 12.20 -18.84 -0.91
N GLU A 59 13.05 -19.79 -0.53
CA GLU A 59 14.49 -19.68 -0.70
C GLU A 59 14.90 -20.52 -1.91
N SER A 60 15.58 -19.91 -2.88
CA SER A 60 16.10 -20.58 -4.08
C SER A 60 17.57 -20.26 -4.23
N GLU A 61 18.40 -21.30 -4.28
CA GLU A 61 19.86 -21.26 -4.45
C GLU A 61 20.57 -20.19 -3.62
N HIS A 62 20.50 -18.91 -4.04
CA HIS A 62 21.20 -17.78 -3.43
C HIS A 62 20.29 -16.57 -3.17
N LEU A 63 19.00 -16.70 -3.42
CA LEU A 63 18.01 -15.64 -3.28
C LEU A 63 16.83 -16.07 -2.41
N ILE A 64 16.30 -15.11 -1.69
CA ILE A 64 15.00 -15.20 -1.04
C ILE A 64 14.00 -14.50 -1.95
N LEU A 65 12.94 -15.21 -2.30
CA LEU A 65 11.83 -14.70 -3.09
C LEU A 65 10.66 -14.37 -2.15
N ALA A 66 10.20 -13.15 -2.16
CA ALA A 66 9.00 -12.75 -1.42
C ALA A 66 7.94 -12.28 -2.40
N ALA A 67 6.85 -13.04 -2.51
CA ALA A 67 5.74 -12.71 -3.40
C ALA A 67 4.73 -11.82 -2.70
N CYS A 68 4.63 -10.59 -3.16
CA CYS A 68 3.54 -9.66 -2.85
C CYS A 68 2.46 -9.79 -3.93
N ALA A 69 1.22 -9.44 -3.66
CA ALA A 69 0.14 -9.60 -4.63
C ALA A 69 0.42 -8.88 -5.99
N GLU A 70 1.14 -7.76 -5.99
CA GLU A 70 1.40 -6.96 -7.19
C GLU A 70 2.87 -6.94 -7.62
N GLU A 71 3.77 -7.60 -6.89
CA GLU A 71 5.21 -7.64 -7.18
C GLU A 71 5.88 -8.86 -6.58
N LEU A 72 7.01 -9.26 -7.16
CA LEU A 72 7.91 -10.27 -6.64
C LEU A 72 9.22 -9.59 -6.24
N LEU A 73 9.60 -9.69 -4.97
CA LEU A 73 10.84 -9.16 -4.44
C LEU A 73 11.91 -10.25 -4.46
N LEU A 74 13.04 -9.95 -5.08
CA LEU A 74 14.25 -10.77 -5.06
C LEU A 74 15.19 -10.18 -4.01
N ILE A 75 15.51 -10.97 -3.00
CA ILE A 75 16.25 -10.54 -1.83
C ILE A 75 17.48 -11.44 -1.71
N SER A 76 18.63 -10.85 -1.43
CA SER A 76 19.84 -11.62 -1.17
C SER A 76 19.74 -12.40 0.14
N THR A 77 20.58 -13.40 0.32
CA THR A 77 20.69 -14.10 1.60
C THR A 77 21.17 -13.23 2.74
N SER A 78 21.75 -12.04 2.46
CA SER A 78 22.08 -11.02 3.47
C SER A 78 20.88 -10.14 3.87
N GLY A 79 19.72 -10.27 3.19
CA GLY A 79 18.52 -9.48 3.46
C GLY A 79 18.44 -8.17 2.68
N GLU A 80 19.30 -7.98 1.66
CA GLU A 80 19.26 -6.80 0.80
C GLU A 80 18.36 -7.03 -0.41
N LEU A 81 17.55 -6.03 -0.77
CA LEU A 81 16.75 -6.07 -1.99
C LEU A 81 17.66 -6.05 -3.21
N VAL A 82 17.61 -7.09 -4.02
CA VAL A 82 18.34 -7.20 -5.29
C VAL A 82 17.52 -6.59 -6.42
N GLU A 83 16.25 -6.99 -6.53
CA GLU A 83 15.35 -6.54 -7.58
C GLU A 83 13.88 -6.62 -7.15
N SER A 84 13.03 -5.79 -7.74
CA SER A 84 11.58 -5.86 -7.63
C SER A 84 10.97 -6.02 -9.02
N VAL A 85 10.32 -7.15 -9.23
CA VAL A 85 9.65 -7.51 -10.49
C VAL A 85 8.16 -7.23 -10.34
N SER A 86 7.59 -6.50 -11.28
CA SER A 86 6.17 -6.09 -11.25
C SER A 86 5.50 -6.28 -12.61
N ALA A 87 4.23 -5.93 -12.72
CA ALA A 87 3.52 -5.98 -14.00
C ALA A 87 4.23 -5.17 -15.11
N GLY A 88 4.93 -4.09 -14.76
CA GLY A 88 5.70 -3.28 -15.70
C GLY A 88 6.91 -4.01 -16.29
N THR A 89 7.42 -5.04 -15.64
CA THR A 89 8.51 -5.91 -16.09
C THR A 89 8.03 -7.27 -16.59
N GLY A 90 6.71 -7.42 -16.80
CA GLY A 90 6.11 -8.64 -17.36
C GLY A 90 5.61 -9.67 -16.35
N LEU A 91 5.69 -9.37 -15.03
CA LEU A 91 5.13 -10.27 -14.03
C LEU A 91 3.60 -10.36 -14.16
N PRO A 92 3.02 -11.56 -14.28
CA PRO A 92 1.57 -11.70 -14.23
C PRO A 92 1.05 -11.43 -12.82
N THR A 93 0.12 -10.50 -12.69
CA THR A 93 -0.48 -10.09 -11.41
C THR A 93 -2.01 -10.13 -11.47
N PRO A 94 -2.73 -10.24 -10.36
CA PRO A 94 -2.21 -10.37 -8.99
C PRO A 94 -1.72 -11.78 -8.67
N LEU A 95 -0.61 -11.86 -7.93
CA LEU A 95 -0.11 -13.12 -7.38
C LEU A 95 -1.02 -13.58 -6.22
N GLN A 96 -1.27 -14.89 -6.16
CA GLN A 96 -2.12 -15.51 -5.12
C GLN A 96 -1.32 -16.46 -4.22
N ALA A 97 -0.29 -17.09 -4.78
CA ALA A 97 0.62 -17.94 -4.05
C ALA A 97 1.95 -18.08 -4.78
N LEU A 98 2.96 -18.53 -4.03
CA LEU A 98 4.28 -18.88 -4.51
C LEU A 98 4.56 -20.35 -4.16
N GLY A 99 5.14 -21.10 -5.06
CA GLY A 99 5.44 -22.51 -4.87
C GLY A 99 6.69 -22.93 -5.60
N GLU A 100 7.06 -24.20 -5.40
CA GLU A 100 8.19 -24.84 -6.05
C GLU A 100 7.79 -26.23 -6.56
N ILE A 101 8.30 -26.61 -7.72
CA ILE A 101 8.18 -27.94 -8.30
C ILE A 101 9.55 -28.34 -8.84
N ASP A 102 10.12 -29.42 -8.30
CA ASP A 102 11.40 -29.98 -8.76
C ASP A 102 12.51 -28.90 -8.92
N GLY A 103 12.57 -27.93 -8.00
CA GLY A 103 13.50 -26.81 -8.04
C GLY A 103 13.08 -25.64 -8.93
N ALA A 104 11.99 -25.78 -9.71
CA ALA A 104 11.46 -24.69 -10.51
C ALA A 104 10.44 -23.85 -9.71
N ILE A 105 10.58 -22.53 -9.79
CA ILE A 105 9.67 -21.60 -9.13
C ILE A 105 8.35 -21.56 -9.91
N VAL A 106 7.24 -21.59 -9.19
CA VAL A 106 5.89 -21.47 -9.75
C VAL A 106 5.09 -20.40 -9.01
N LEU A 107 4.31 -19.65 -9.77
CA LEU A 107 3.46 -18.58 -9.29
C LEU A 107 2.00 -18.91 -9.56
N GLN A 108 1.13 -18.69 -8.60
CA GLN A 108 -0.31 -18.81 -8.82
C GLN A 108 -0.90 -17.45 -9.19
N VAL A 109 -1.58 -17.39 -10.35
CA VAL A 109 -2.24 -16.20 -10.86
C VAL A 109 -3.62 -16.61 -11.41
N GLN A 110 -4.67 -15.95 -10.94
CA GLN A 110 -6.06 -16.27 -11.32
C GLN A 110 -6.45 -17.75 -11.11
N GLY A 111 -5.88 -18.37 -10.07
CA GLY A 111 -6.11 -19.79 -9.76
C GLY A 111 -5.25 -20.78 -10.55
N GLU A 112 -4.51 -20.32 -11.55
CA GLU A 112 -3.63 -21.16 -12.38
C GLU A 112 -2.17 -21.05 -11.94
N TRP A 113 -1.47 -22.19 -11.95
CA TRP A 113 -0.04 -22.24 -11.67
C TRP A 113 0.76 -22.00 -12.94
N ARG A 114 1.73 -21.11 -12.87
CA ARG A 114 2.63 -20.73 -13.95
C ARG A 114 4.08 -20.93 -13.54
N SER A 115 4.88 -21.52 -14.40
CA SER A 115 6.33 -21.64 -14.16
C SER A 115 6.99 -20.29 -14.35
N ALA A 116 7.91 -19.92 -13.46
CA ALA A 116 8.66 -18.68 -13.49
C ALA A 116 10.16 -18.98 -13.62
N ASP A 117 10.74 -18.58 -14.75
CA ASP A 117 12.20 -18.49 -14.92
C ASP A 117 12.60 -17.05 -14.52
N ILE A 118 13.12 -16.93 -13.31
CA ILE A 118 13.46 -15.62 -12.73
C ILE A 118 14.67 -15.00 -13.43
N ASP A 119 15.63 -15.82 -13.88
CA ASP A 119 16.83 -15.33 -14.53
C ASP A 119 16.54 -14.73 -15.91
N ARG A 120 15.55 -15.28 -16.61
CA ARG A 120 15.14 -14.81 -17.93
C ARG A 120 13.90 -13.93 -17.91
N MET A 121 13.27 -13.75 -16.74
CA MET A 121 11.99 -13.06 -16.58
C MET A 121 10.90 -13.61 -17.50
N VAL A 122 10.85 -14.96 -17.64
CA VAL A 122 9.86 -15.64 -18.50
C VAL A 122 8.86 -16.38 -17.61
N PHE A 123 7.58 -16.10 -17.83
CA PHE A 123 6.47 -16.71 -17.11
C PHE A 123 5.64 -17.55 -18.07
N SER A 124 5.70 -18.87 -17.96
CA SER A 124 4.99 -19.80 -18.86
C SER A 124 3.59 -20.14 -18.34
N GLU A 125 2.67 -20.51 -19.25
CA GLU A 125 1.25 -20.71 -18.90
C GLU A 125 0.94 -22.01 -18.17
N ALA A 126 1.85 -22.97 -18.09
CA ALA A 126 1.58 -24.27 -17.46
C ALA A 126 2.65 -24.66 -16.45
N ALA A 127 2.25 -24.95 -15.23
CA ALA A 127 3.09 -25.63 -14.25
C ALA A 127 2.75 -27.12 -14.21
N PRO A 128 3.76 -27.99 -14.03
CA PRO A 128 3.53 -29.44 -13.87
C PRO A 128 2.75 -29.74 -12.57
N ALA A 129 2.11 -30.92 -12.51
CA ALA A 129 1.41 -31.38 -11.32
C ALA A 129 2.42 -31.73 -10.20
N GLY A 130 2.12 -31.37 -8.95
CA GLY A 130 2.99 -31.72 -7.81
C GLY A 130 3.58 -30.51 -7.06
N THR A 131 2.94 -29.34 -7.16
CA THR A 131 3.42 -28.08 -6.57
C THR A 131 3.52 -28.14 -5.05
N ARG A 132 4.68 -27.81 -4.50
CA ARG A 132 4.83 -27.44 -3.08
C ARG A 132 4.54 -25.96 -2.93
N VAL A 133 3.47 -25.65 -2.25
CA VAL A 133 3.07 -24.25 -2.00
C VAL A 133 3.81 -23.74 -0.76
N SER A 134 4.30 -22.52 -0.83
CA SER A 134 4.79 -21.81 0.34
C SER A 134 3.67 -21.70 1.40
N GLN A 135 3.93 -22.21 2.60
CA GLN A 135 2.92 -22.25 3.66
C GLN A 135 3.07 -21.05 4.58
N GLN A 136 2.02 -20.25 4.66
CA GLN A 136 1.89 -19.26 5.71
C GLN A 136 1.71 -19.99 7.05
N VAL A 137 2.55 -19.67 8.02
CA VAL A 137 2.45 -20.22 9.36
C VAL A 137 1.77 -19.18 10.26
N SER A 138 0.65 -19.58 10.85
CA SER A 138 -0.01 -18.80 11.91
C SER A 138 0.71 -18.92 13.26
N ALA A 139 1.95 -19.39 13.29
CA ALA A 139 2.73 -19.48 14.50
C ALA A 139 3.26 -18.10 14.91
N PRO A 140 3.36 -17.80 16.21
CA PRO A 140 3.99 -16.58 16.65
C PRO A 140 5.44 -16.54 16.17
N LEU A 141 5.82 -15.46 15.51
CA LEU A 141 7.21 -15.17 15.18
C LEU A 141 8.09 -15.33 16.42
N PRO A 142 9.32 -15.82 16.29
CA PRO A 142 10.28 -15.81 17.39
C PRO A 142 10.32 -14.46 18.08
N ALA A 143 10.40 -14.44 19.41
CA ALA A 143 10.27 -13.18 20.17
C ALA A 143 11.25 -12.10 19.74
N LEU A 144 12.49 -12.49 19.39
CA LEU A 144 13.52 -11.56 18.90
C LEU A 144 13.14 -10.89 17.58
N ILE A 145 12.52 -11.63 16.67
CA ILE A 145 12.08 -11.10 15.37
C ILE A 145 10.87 -10.20 15.59
N ARG A 146 9.96 -10.60 16.46
CA ARG A 146 8.75 -9.84 16.77
C ARG A 146 9.05 -8.49 17.43
N GLU A 147 10.08 -8.41 18.27
CA GLU A 147 10.50 -7.15 18.89
C GLU A 147 11.11 -6.16 17.90
N ALA A 148 11.79 -6.67 16.87
CA ALA A 148 12.44 -5.83 15.87
C ALA A 148 11.46 -5.30 14.79
N ILE A 149 10.34 -6.00 14.56
CA ILE A 149 9.35 -5.60 13.57
C ILE A 149 8.38 -4.59 14.20
N PRO A 150 8.14 -3.41 13.57
CA PRO A 150 7.20 -2.44 14.07
C PRO A 150 5.81 -3.06 14.26
N LEU A 151 5.34 -3.10 15.50
CA LEU A 151 3.99 -3.56 15.81
C LEU A 151 2.97 -2.57 15.22
N PRO A 152 1.73 -3.03 14.94
CA PRO A 152 0.64 -2.16 14.47
C PRO A 152 0.46 -0.91 15.32
N ASP A 153 0.77 -1.00 16.61
CA ASP A 153 0.64 0.09 17.57
C ASP A 153 1.61 1.25 17.36
N GLN A 154 2.76 1.00 16.70
CA GLN A 154 3.83 1.99 16.53
C GLN A 154 3.81 2.72 15.17
N TRP A 155 2.95 2.32 14.23
CA TRP A 155 2.89 2.95 12.91
C TRP A 155 1.79 4.00 12.77
N LEU A 156 0.83 4.04 13.71
CA LEU A 156 -0.26 5.01 13.69
C LEU A 156 0.16 6.29 14.42
N THR A 157 0.59 7.27 13.68
CA THR A 157 0.91 8.61 14.20
C THR A 157 -0.31 9.51 14.14
N TRP A 158 -0.41 10.47 15.05
CA TRP A 158 -1.46 11.49 15.01
C TRP A 158 -1.46 12.29 13.71
N GLU A 159 -0.30 12.51 13.11
CA GLU A 159 -0.18 13.16 11.80
C GLU A 159 -0.94 12.37 10.73
N ARG A 160 -0.75 11.06 10.66
CA ARG A 160 -1.44 10.19 9.70
C ARG A 160 -2.94 10.17 9.95
N VAL A 161 -3.38 10.07 11.20
CA VAL A 161 -4.81 10.12 11.56
C VAL A 161 -5.45 11.43 11.13
N LEU A 162 -4.77 12.56 11.36
CA LEU A 162 -5.27 13.88 10.95
C LEU A 162 -5.35 14.02 9.43
N LEU A 163 -4.36 13.52 8.70
CA LEU A 163 -4.38 13.53 7.23
C LEU A 163 -5.50 12.65 6.67
N ASP A 164 -5.70 11.46 7.22
CA ASP A 164 -6.77 10.55 6.81
C ASP A 164 -8.16 11.08 7.20
N ALA A 165 -8.28 11.73 8.34
CA ALA A 165 -9.51 12.44 8.73
C ALA A 165 -9.82 13.60 7.80
N HIS A 166 -8.81 14.42 7.46
CA HIS A 166 -8.98 15.57 6.58
C HIS A 166 -9.34 15.16 5.14
N SER A 167 -8.78 14.06 4.65
CA SER A 167 -9.09 13.50 3.32
C SER A 167 -10.36 12.64 3.29
N GLY A 168 -11.02 12.42 4.44
CA GLY A 168 -12.20 11.57 4.56
C GLY A 168 -11.90 10.06 4.49
N ARG A 169 -10.65 9.65 4.31
CA ARG A 169 -10.25 8.24 4.19
C ARG A 169 -10.55 7.42 5.44
N LEU A 170 -10.57 8.08 6.61
CA LEU A 170 -10.95 7.46 7.87
C LEU A 170 -12.34 6.82 7.83
N PHE A 171 -13.26 7.39 7.05
CA PHE A 171 -14.63 6.89 6.86
C PHE A 171 -14.80 6.08 5.56
N GLY A 172 -13.70 5.62 4.98
CA GLY A 172 -13.70 4.84 3.75
C GLY A 172 -14.19 5.62 2.53
N ARG A 173 -14.76 4.90 1.55
CA ARG A 173 -15.23 5.50 0.29
C ARG A 173 -16.30 6.57 0.47
N ILE A 174 -17.17 6.40 1.47
CA ILE A 174 -18.24 7.35 1.77
C ILE A 174 -17.66 8.66 2.29
N GLY A 175 -16.64 8.60 3.15
CA GLY A 175 -15.96 9.78 3.67
C GLY A 175 -15.28 10.59 2.57
N VAL A 176 -14.59 9.93 1.65
CA VAL A 176 -13.95 10.61 0.49
C VAL A 176 -15.01 11.33 -0.35
N LEU A 177 -16.12 10.67 -0.68
CA LEU A 177 -17.22 11.27 -1.44
C LEU A 177 -17.81 12.53 -0.74
N TRP A 178 -17.92 12.52 0.59
CA TRP A 178 -18.38 13.67 1.35
C TRP A 178 -17.41 14.84 1.28
N VAL A 179 -16.11 14.58 1.43
CA VAL A 179 -15.08 15.62 1.32
C VAL A 179 -15.06 16.22 -0.08
N ASP A 180 -15.14 15.39 -1.13
CA ASP A 180 -15.21 15.85 -2.52
C ASP A 180 -16.45 16.71 -2.79
N LEU A 181 -17.61 16.31 -2.25
CA LEU A 181 -18.85 17.08 -2.36
C LEU A 181 -18.71 18.44 -1.69
N VAL A 182 -18.18 18.50 -0.48
CA VAL A 182 -17.93 19.75 0.24
C VAL A 182 -16.95 20.64 -0.54
N ALA A 183 -15.87 20.07 -1.07
CA ALA A 183 -14.91 20.78 -1.90
C ALA A 183 -15.58 21.39 -3.15
N LEU A 184 -16.44 20.62 -3.82
CA LEU A 184 -17.21 21.12 -4.97
C LEU A 184 -18.12 22.30 -4.59
N PHE A 185 -18.84 22.21 -3.48
CA PHE A 185 -19.67 23.31 -2.98
C PHE A 185 -18.85 24.56 -2.68
N LEU A 186 -17.69 24.42 -2.06
CA LEU A 186 -16.80 25.54 -1.79
C LEU A 186 -16.31 26.20 -3.10
N CYS A 187 -15.97 25.41 -4.11
CA CYS A 187 -15.62 25.93 -5.44
C CYS A 187 -16.77 26.73 -6.07
N VAL A 188 -18.00 26.20 -6.02
CA VAL A 188 -19.19 26.90 -6.54
C VAL A 188 -19.43 28.22 -5.78
N LEU A 189 -19.31 28.21 -4.46
CA LEU A 189 -19.43 29.45 -3.65
C LEU A 189 -18.34 30.46 -3.97
N ALA A 190 -17.10 30.03 -4.15
CA ALA A 190 -15.99 30.91 -4.50
C ALA A 190 -16.21 31.56 -5.87
N VAL A 191 -16.60 30.75 -6.88
CA VAL A 191 -16.87 31.24 -8.23
C VAL A 191 -18.07 32.22 -8.23
N SER A 192 -19.17 31.86 -7.58
CA SER A 192 -20.37 32.69 -7.51
C SER A 192 -20.11 33.99 -6.73
N GLY A 193 -19.35 33.90 -5.64
CA GLY A 193 -18.96 35.10 -4.85
C GLY A 193 -18.10 36.06 -5.65
N THR A 194 -17.08 35.57 -6.35
CA THR A 194 -16.22 36.37 -7.21
C THR A 194 -16.96 36.97 -8.39
N ALA A 195 -17.88 36.20 -9.00
CA ALA A 195 -18.72 36.70 -10.09
C ALA A 195 -19.66 37.83 -9.61
N MET A 196 -20.34 37.64 -8.48
CA MET A 196 -21.21 38.70 -7.92
C MET A 196 -20.42 39.96 -7.53
N TRP A 197 -19.24 39.81 -6.96
CA TRP A 197 -18.37 40.93 -6.62
C TRP A 197 -17.92 41.69 -7.88
N GLY A 198 -17.50 40.98 -8.91
CA GLY A 198 -17.08 41.53 -10.20
C GLY A 198 -18.22 42.31 -10.89
N LEU A 199 -19.43 41.72 -10.94
CA LEU A 199 -20.61 42.38 -11.53
C LEU A 199 -21.01 43.65 -10.76
N ARG A 200 -20.96 43.63 -9.43
CA ARG A 200 -21.22 44.83 -8.63
C ARG A 200 -20.20 45.93 -8.89
N ARG A 201 -18.93 45.59 -9.04
CA ARG A 201 -17.87 46.56 -9.32
C ARG A 201 -18.04 47.19 -10.70
N LEU A 202 -18.37 46.39 -11.72
CA LEU A 202 -18.63 46.91 -13.08
C LEU A 202 -19.84 47.84 -13.12
N ARG A 203 -20.95 47.52 -12.43
CA ARG A 203 -22.12 48.40 -12.34
C ARG A 203 -21.79 49.73 -11.68
N ASN A 204 -20.98 49.73 -10.62
CA ASN A 204 -20.62 50.95 -9.91
C ASN A 204 -19.69 51.86 -10.73
N VAL A 205 -18.89 51.30 -11.64
CA VAL A 205 -18.07 52.08 -12.59
C VAL A 205 -18.95 52.71 -13.65
N SER A 206 -19.91 51.96 -14.22
CA SER A 206 -20.83 52.45 -15.25
C SER A 206 -21.73 53.62 -14.74
N THR A 207 -22.21 53.55 -13.50
CA THR A 207 -23.01 54.63 -12.91
C THR A 207 -22.22 55.91 -12.63
N ARG A 208 -20.90 55.81 -12.41
CA ARG A 208 -20.04 57.00 -12.23
C ARG A 208 -19.76 57.73 -13.54
N THR A 209 -19.58 56.97 -14.66
CA THR A 209 -19.37 57.56 -15.98
C THR A 209 -20.60 58.31 -16.47
N THR A 210 -21.82 57.75 -16.31
CA THR A 210 -23.07 58.42 -16.70
C THR A 210 -23.40 59.67 -15.86
N ALA A 211 -22.95 59.69 -14.60
CA ALA A 211 -23.13 60.89 -13.76
C ALA A 211 -22.13 62.01 -14.08
N ALA A 212 -20.99 61.71 -14.67
CA ALA A 212 -20.00 62.68 -15.11
C ALA A 212 -20.43 63.32 -16.42
N ASP A 213 -21.00 62.58 -17.38
CA ASP A 213 -21.48 63.10 -18.68
C ASP A 213 -22.79 63.94 -18.58
N ALA A 214 -23.50 63.88 -17.47
CA ALA A 214 -24.74 64.69 -17.27
C ALA A 214 -24.51 66.03 -16.60
N ASN A 215 -23.27 66.38 -16.27
CA ASN A 215 -22.90 67.57 -15.56
C ASN A 215 -22.04 68.59 -16.42
N ASP A 216 -21.79 68.22 -17.69
CA ASP A 216 -21.22 69.04 -18.74
C ASP A 216 -22.33 69.54 -19.72
#